data_8e6b9deefffac59644e8aa690f191008
#
_entry.id   8e6b9deefffac59644e8aa690f191008
#
_cell.length_a   1.000
_cell.length_b   1.000
_cell.length_c   1.000
_cell.angle_alpha   90.00
_cell.angle_beta   90.00
_cell.angle_gamma   90.00
#
_symmetry.space_group_name_H-M   'P 1'
#
loop_
_entity.id
_entity.type
_entity.pdbx_description
1 polymer ?
#
loop_
_entity_poly.entity_id
_entity_poly.type
_entity_poly.pdbx_seq_one_letter_code
_entity_poly.pdbx_strand_id
1 'polypeptide(L)'
;MVPPNVLARADRVIQQAWGESREQMNNQKLCSSALCAVLFTFSVPAEAQQTKKFFRIGYFSALDAATESTRSEPVRLALRQLGYNEGQNVAFEYRYAEGKPDRAAELAAELVRFKVDIIIIAGGDLWIRAARNVTKTIPLVMIGVGTDPVKAGFVESLSRPGGNITGITLFITELGGKRLALLKEAVPKLTHVAVLYDPAAQGTARVVKENLPVAAQALGLTVRSWEVQNRDGLENALAALNKQRPDGLYIPGGPQVRTNQTRIANFALKARLPSIYDRREAVDAGGLMSYEANTLDQYRGVARYVDRILQGAKPADLPVEQPTKFELVINLKAAKQIGLTIPPNVLARADRVIR
;
A
#
# COMPACT_ATOMS: atom_id res chain seq x y z
N MET A 1 72.87 52.32 -56.54
CA MET A 1 72.04 51.51 -57.49
C MET A 1 72.43 50.06 -57.30
N VAL A 2 71.47 49.21 -56.94
CA VAL A 2 71.70 47.79 -56.78
C VAL A 2 71.67 47.13 -58.18
N PRO A 3 72.62 46.30 -58.54
CA PRO A 3 72.65 45.68 -59.85
C PRO A 3 71.41 44.77 -60.11
N PRO A 4 70.88 44.69 -61.33
CA PRO A 4 69.67 43.97 -61.69
C PRO A 4 69.70 42.50 -61.39
N ASN A 5 70.87 41.85 -61.40
CA ASN A 5 71.12 40.46 -61.14
C ASN A 5 70.89 40.04 -59.64
N VAL A 6 71.01 40.98 -58.72
CA VAL A 6 70.84 40.75 -57.31
C VAL A 6 69.33 40.70 -56.98
N LEU A 7 68.53 41.53 -57.60
CA LEU A 7 67.07 41.54 -57.45
C LEU A 7 66.42 40.24 -58.00
N ALA A 8 66.87 39.84 -59.22
CA ALA A 8 66.39 38.63 -59.85
C ALA A 8 66.76 37.29 -59.09
N ARG A 9 67.79 37.35 -58.25
CA ARG A 9 68.21 36.24 -57.40
C ARG A 9 67.41 36.21 -56.08
N ALA A 10 67.15 37.39 -55.58
CA ALA A 10 66.29 37.53 -54.39
C ALA A 10 64.86 37.06 -54.66
N ASP A 11 64.29 37.45 -55.81
CA ASP A 11 62.93 36.99 -56.17
C ASP A 11 62.81 35.48 -56.36
N ARG A 12 63.83 34.79 -56.90
CA ARG A 12 63.87 33.35 -57.02
C ARG A 12 63.95 32.67 -55.68
N VAL A 13 64.73 33.17 -54.73
CA VAL A 13 64.86 32.60 -53.41
C VAL A 13 63.58 32.78 -52.61
N ILE A 14 62.89 33.91 -52.75
CA ILE A 14 61.58 34.13 -52.11
C ILE A 14 60.50 33.22 -52.69
N GLN A 15 60.46 33.08 -54.02
CA GLN A 15 59.48 32.16 -54.64
C GLN A 15 59.68 30.68 -54.28
N GLN A 16 60.96 30.24 -54.15
CA GLN A 16 61.24 28.88 -53.68
C GLN A 16 60.84 28.66 -52.23
N ALA A 17 61.18 29.57 -51.36
CA ALA A 17 60.78 29.52 -49.93
C ALA A 17 59.27 29.52 -49.74
N TRP A 18 58.52 30.32 -50.52
CA TRP A 18 57.05 30.31 -50.49
C TRP A 18 56.40 29.08 -51.09
N GLY A 19 57.05 28.43 -52.09
CA GLY A 19 56.61 27.19 -52.67
C GLY A 19 56.71 26.06 -51.68
N GLU A 20 57.86 25.89 -51.04
CA GLU A 20 58.08 24.82 -50.04
C GLU A 20 57.18 25.01 -48.78
N SER A 21 56.97 26.21 -48.32
CA SER A 21 56.07 26.52 -47.19
C SER A 21 54.60 26.23 -47.53
N ARG A 22 54.15 26.34 -48.76
CA ARG A 22 52.81 26.04 -49.22
C ARG A 22 52.55 24.55 -49.34
N GLU A 23 53.55 23.76 -49.81
CA GLU A 23 53.43 22.30 -49.84
C GLU A 23 53.43 21.69 -48.46
N GLN A 24 54.26 22.16 -47.51
CA GLN A 24 54.29 21.74 -46.14
C GLN A 24 52.95 22.05 -45.41
N MET A 25 52.38 23.27 -45.61
CA MET A 25 51.09 23.62 -45.02
C MET A 25 49.91 22.79 -45.59
N ASN A 26 49.95 22.43 -46.88
CA ASN A 26 48.91 21.65 -47.51
C ASN A 26 48.98 20.17 -47.02
N ASN A 27 50.17 19.61 -46.86
CA ASN A 27 50.34 18.24 -46.31
C ASN A 27 49.97 18.14 -44.82
N GLN A 28 50.26 19.18 -44.02
CA GLN A 28 49.83 19.23 -42.61
C GLN A 28 48.28 19.36 -42.47
N LYS A 29 47.60 20.12 -43.33
CA LYS A 29 46.15 20.25 -43.33
C LYS A 29 45.47 18.95 -43.82
N LEU A 30 46.03 18.22 -44.78
CA LEU A 30 45.56 16.95 -45.23
C LEU A 30 45.70 15.85 -44.16
N CYS A 31 46.86 15.79 -43.45
CA CYS A 31 47.07 14.85 -42.37
C CYS A 31 46.16 15.16 -41.15
N SER A 32 45.97 16.43 -40.78
CA SER A 32 45.07 16.82 -39.68
C SER A 32 43.60 16.53 -40.03
N SER A 33 43.16 16.75 -41.27
CA SER A 33 41.81 16.50 -41.71
C SER A 33 41.52 14.99 -41.81
N ALA A 34 42.49 14.16 -42.24
CA ALA A 34 42.35 12.71 -42.27
C ALA A 34 42.34 12.08 -40.87
N LEU A 35 43.11 12.59 -39.93
CA LEU A 35 43.14 12.12 -38.54
C LEU A 35 41.84 12.50 -37.79
N CYS A 36 41.28 13.68 -38.05
CA CYS A 36 39.96 14.07 -37.48
C CYS A 36 38.80 13.24 -38.10
N ALA A 37 38.86 12.92 -39.38
CA ALA A 37 37.83 12.08 -40.01
C ALA A 37 37.80 10.64 -39.51
N VAL A 38 38.98 10.06 -39.20
CA VAL A 38 39.10 8.68 -38.64
C VAL A 38 38.66 8.63 -37.19
N LEU A 39 38.82 9.73 -36.42
CA LEU A 39 38.32 9.77 -35.02
C LEU A 39 36.81 9.99 -34.92
N PHE A 40 36.15 10.52 -35.96
CA PHE A 40 34.68 10.69 -35.98
C PHE A 40 33.91 9.44 -36.40
N THR A 41 34.52 8.45 -37.06
CA THR A 41 33.89 7.24 -37.52
C THR A 41 33.77 6.14 -36.44
N PHE A 42 34.38 6.30 -35.26
CA PHE A 42 34.27 5.41 -34.13
C PHE A 42 33.48 5.98 -32.93
N SER A 43 32.75 7.05 -33.09
CA SER A 43 31.70 7.41 -32.17
C SER A 43 30.48 6.49 -32.43
N VAL A 44 30.65 5.18 -32.19
CA VAL A 44 29.54 4.33 -31.84
C VAL A 44 28.92 5.04 -30.63
N PRO A 45 27.61 5.41 -30.67
CA PRO A 45 26.97 5.79 -29.43
C PRO A 45 27.15 4.57 -28.53
N ALA A 46 28.01 4.70 -27.54
CA ALA A 46 27.90 3.83 -26.37
C ALA A 46 26.53 4.18 -25.80
N GLU A 47 25.47 3.58 -26.34
CA GLU A 47 24.31 3.32 -25.53
C GLU A 47 24.89 2.62 -24.33
N ALA A 48 25.13 3.40 -23.27
CA ALA A 48 25.35 2.84 -21.97
C ALA A 48 24.16 1.92 -21.79
N GLN A 49 24.35 0.61 -22.00
CA GLN A 49 23.47 -0.40 -21.51
C GLN A 49 23.43 -0.11 -20.01
N GLN A 50 22.49 0.75 -19.62
CA GLN A 50 22.04 0.78 -18.25
C GLN A 50 21.64 -0.66 -18.01
N THR A 51 22.51 -1.38 -17.32
CA THR A 51 22.20 -2.71 -16.83
C THR A 51 20.86 -2.54 -16.13
N LYS A 52 19.78 -3.02 -16.79
CA LYS A 52 18.43 -2.89 -16.26
C LYS A 52 18.50 -3.50 -14.88
N LYS A 53 18.47 -2.62 -13.86
CA LYS A 53 18.59 -3.05 -12.46
C LYS A 53 17.44 -4.01 -12.19
N PHE A 54 17.75 -5.23 -11.83
CA PHE A 54 16.78 -6.26 -11.51
C PHE A 54 16.46 -6.14 -10.02
N PHE A 55 15.21 -5.85 -9.70
CA PHE A 55 14.77 -5.66 -8.32
C PHE A 55 14.10 -6.90 -7.76
N ARG A 56 14.24 -7.11 -6.46
CA ARG A 56 13.51 -8.13 -5.71
C ARG A 56 12.57 -7.49 -4.72
N ILE A 57 11.28 -7.73 -4.85
CA ILE A 57 10.25 -7.20 -3.98
C ILE A 57 9.77 -8.32 -3.06
N GLY A 58 10.02 -8.20 -1.76
CA GLY A 58 9.42 -9.06 -0.76
C GLY A 58 7.96 -8.68 -0.54
N TYR A 59 7.07 -9.66 -0.54
CA TYR A 59 5.66 -9.48 -0.19
C TYR A 59 5.35 -10.35 1.02
N PHE A 60 5.13 -9.70 2.17
CA PHE A 60 4.91 -10.34 3.46
C PHE A 60 3.47 -10.18 3.90
N SER A 61 2.70 -11.27 3.91
CA SER A 61 1.29 -11.26 4.28
C SER A 61 0.99 -12.09 5.51
N ALA A 62 0.06 -11.59 6.33
CA ALA A 62 -0.55 -12.31 7.44
C ALA A 62 -1.47 -13.44 6.97
N LEU A 63 -1.98 -13.36 5.76
CA LEU A 63 -2.98 -14.27 5.20
C LEU A 63 -2.32 -15.42 4.41
N ASP A 64 -3.16 -16.32 3.90
CA ASP A 64 -2.78 -17.34 2.93
C ASP A 64 -2.72 -16.78 1.50
N ALA A 65 -2.10 -17.53 0.58
CA ALA A 65 -1.91 -17.13 -0.80
C ALA A 65 -3.23 -16.92 -1.56
N ALA A 66 -4.23 -17.74 -1.33
CA ALA A 66 -5.51 -17.66 -2.03
C ALA A 66 -6.27 -16.37 -1.67
N THR A 67 -6.33 -16.07 -0.37
CA THR A 67 -6.98 -14.84 0.14
C THR A 67 -6.21 -13.58 -0.27
N GLU A 68 -4.88 -13.62 -0.24
CA GLU A 68 -4.04 -12.45 -0.53
C GLU A 68 -3.87 -12.18 -2.04
N SER A 69 -4.04 -13.18 -2.90
CA SER A 69 -3.89 -13.03 -4.35
C SER A 69 -4.76 -11.91 -4.93
N THR A 70 -6.02 -11.81 -4.51
CA THR A 70 -6.95 -10.76 -4.96
C THR A 70 -6.55 -9.36 -4.51
N ARG A 71 -5.74 -9.26 -3.45
CA ARG A 71 -5.26 -7.99 -2.87
C ARG A 71 -3.90 -7.59 -3.43
N SER A 72 -3.00 -8.54 -3.62
CA SER A 72 -1.66 -8.29 -4.16
C SER A 72 -1.68 -8.00 -5.67
N GLU A 73 -2.65 -8.55 -6.41
CA GLU A 73 -2.78 -8.31 -7.85
C GLU A 73 -2.90 -6.82 -8.23
N PRO A 74 -3.68 -5.96 -7.55
CA PRO A 74 -3.67 -4.52 -7.79
C PRO A 74 -2.29 -3.86 -7.63
N VAL A 75 -1.44 -4.34 -6.71
CA VAL A 75 -0.06 -3.85 -6.57
C VAL A 75 0.76 -4.24 -7.81
N ARG A 76 0.69 -5.52 -8.22
CA ARG A 76 1.41 -6.03 -9.41
C ARG A 76 1.00 -5.30 -10.68
N LEU A 77 -0.30 -5.11 -10.90
CA LEU A 77 -0.83 -4.38 -12.05
C LEU A 77 -0.36 -2.92 -12.05
N ALA A 78 -0.40 -2.24 -10.90
CA ALA A 78 0.07 -0.87 -10.80
C ALA A 78 1.59 -0.75 -11.01
N LEU A 79 2.39 -1.70 -10.50
CA LEU A 79 3.83 -1.76 -10.75
C LEU A 79 4.14 -2.03 -12.23
N ARG A 80 3.36 -2.91 -12.89
CA ARG A 80 3.49 -3.13 -14.34
C ARG A 80 3.24 -1.85 -15.14
N GLN A 81 2.23 -1.06 -14.77
CA GLN A 81 1.96 0.24 -15.40
C GLN A 81 3.11 1.25 -15.22
N LEU A 82 3.89 1.10 -14.14
CA LEU A 82 5.10 1.88 -13.87
C LEU A 82 6.37 1.29 -14.52
N GLY A 83 6.23 0.22 -15.31
CA GLY A 83 7.34 -0.40 -16.06
C GLY A 83 8.05 -1.54 -15.33
N TYR A 84 7.54 -1.98 -14.18
CA TYR A 84 8.09 -3.15 -13.44
C TYR A 84 7.42 -4.44 -13.93
N ASN A 85 8.09 -5.18 -14.79
CA ASN A 85 7.59 -6.42 -15.38
C ASN A 85 8.25 -7.62 -14.70
N GLU A 86 7.44 -8.47 -14.06
CA GLU A 86 7.91 -9.68 -13.38
C GLU A 86 8.62 -10.62 -14.36
N GLY A 87 9.79 -11.13 -13.97
CA GLY A 87 10.65 -11.95 -14.80
C GLY A 87 11.54 -11.17 -15.77
N GLN A 88 11.35 -9.86 -15.98
CA GLN A 88 12.18 -9.02 -16.86
C GLN A 88 13.10 -8.08 -16.08
N ASN A 89 12.55 -7.34 -15.11
CA ASN A 89 13.29 -6.36 -14.31
C ASN A 89 12.87 -6.37 -12.83
N VAL A 90 11.91 -7.21 -12.45
CA VAL A 90 11.47 -7.40 -11.07
C VAL A 90 11.13 -8.87 -10.81
N ALA A 91 11.39 -9.34 -9.58
CA ALA A 91 10.87 -10.59 -9.04
C ALA A 91 10.15 -10.33 -7.72
N PHE A 92 9.11 -11.11 -7.45
CA PHE A 92 8.40 -11.09 -6.19
C PHE A 92 8.75 -12.32 -5.35
N GLU A 93 9.09 -12.09 -4.09
CA GLU A 93 9.34 -13.10 -3.07
C GLU A 93 8.18 -13.08 -2.07
N TYR A 94 7.21 -13.97 -2.24
CA TYR A 94 6.03 -14.04 -1.38
C TYR A 94 6.28 -14.84 -0.12
N ARG A 95 5.80 -14.34 1.03
CA ARG A 95 5.75 -15.04 2.32
C ARG A 95 4.38 -14.88 2.93
N TYR A 96 3.68 -15.99 3.08
CA TYR A 96 2.33 -16.08 3.60
C TYR A 96 2.35 -16.79 4.96
N ALA A 97 1.83 -16.13 5.97
CA ALA A 97 1.84 -16.66 7.33
C ALA A 97 0.61 -17.53 7.66
N GLU A 98 -0.40 -17.54 6.79
CA GLU A 98 -1.62 -18.37 6.95
C GLU A 98 -2.33 -18.15 8.29
N GLY A 99 -2.31 -16.91 8.80
CA GLY A 99 -2.89 -16.55 10.10
C GLY A 99 -2.10 -17.06 11.31
N LYS A 100 -0.86 -17.55 11.14
CA LYS A 100 -0.01 -18.10 12.20
C LYS A 100 0.99 -17.06 12.71
N PRO A 101 0.75 -16.41 13.86
CA PRO A 101 1.58 -15.31 14.37
C PRO A 101 3.02 -15.72 14.71
N ASP A 102 3.23 -16.94 15.14
CA ASP A 102 4.52 -17.54 15.47
C ASP A 102 5.48 -17.62 14.29
N ARG A 103 4.98 -17.69 13.07
CA ARG A 103 5.77 -17.70 11.83
C ARG A 103 6.31 -16.31 11.42
N ALA A 104 5.84 -15.24 12.05
CA ALA A 104 6.14 -13.88 11.61
C ALA A 104 7.63 -13.56 11.56
N ALA A 105 8.37 -13.91 12.60
CA ALA A 105 9.80 -13.63 12.71
C ALA A 105 10.62 -14.43 11.70
N GLU A 106 10.29 -15.71 11.52
CA GLU A 106 10.96 -16.62 10.57
C GLU A 106 10.80 -16.11 9.12
N LEU A 107 9.54 -15.86 8.70
CA LEU A 107 9.22 -15.43 7.35
C LEU A 107 9.82 -14.06 6.99
N ALA A 108 9.84 -13.14 7.96
CA ALA A 108 10.52 -11.85 7.79
C ALA A 108 12.03 -12.02 7.62
N ALA A 109 12.68 -12.91 8.41
CA ALA A 109 14.09 -13.21 8.29
C ALA A 109 14.44 -13.90 6.97
N GLU A 110 13.54 -14.74 6.42
CA GLU A 110 13.72 -15.31 5.09
C GLU A 110 13.84 -14.23 4.01
N LEU A 111 12.94 -13.25 3.98
CA LEU A 111 13.00 -12.15 3.01
C LEU A 111 14.34 -11.39 3.09
N VAL A 112 14.86 -11.18 4.30
CA VAL A 112 16.18 -10.56 4.49
C VAL A 112 17.29 -11.45 3.90
N ARG A 113 17.24 -12.78 4.14
CA ARG A 113 18.20 -13.73 3.54
C ARG A 113 18.16 -13.74 2.02
N PHE A 114 16.98 -13.57 1.42
CA PHE A 114 16.79 -13.43 -0.03
C PHE A 114 17.28 -12.10 -0.59
N LYS A 115 17.79 -11.19 0.27
CA LYS A 115 18.34 -9.88 -0.13
C LYS A 115 17.36 -9.09 -1.00
N VAL A 116 16.10 -9.02 -0.56
CA VAL A 116 15.10 -8.21 -1.25
C VAL A 116 15.43 -6.71 -1.14
N ASP A 117 15.13 -5.95 -2.17
CA ASP A 117 15.38 -4.50 -2.20
C ASP A 117 14.36 -3.71 -1.37
N ILE A 118 13.16 -4.28 -1.17
CA ILE A 118 12.04 -3.67 -0.45
C ILE A 118 11.10 -4.76 0.06
N ILE A 119 10.43 -4.53 1.18
CA ILE A 119 9.41 -5.44 1.72
C ILE A 119 8.08 -4.70 1.81
N ILE A 120 7.06 -5.19 1.10
CA ILE A 120 5.67 -4.80 1.24
C ILE A 120 5.07 -5.66 2.36
N ILE A 121 4.43 -5.02 3.36
CA ILE A 121 3.87 -5.72 4.51
C ILE A 121 2.35 -5.57 4.51
N ALA A 122 1.65 -6.65 4.15
CA ALA A 122 0.19 -6.75 4.15
C ALA A 122 -0.29 -7.45 5.44
N GLY A 123 -0.28 -6.69 6.53
CA GLY A 123 -0.63 -7.22 7.85
C GLY A 123 -0.73 -6.12 8.90
N GLY A 124 -1.06 -6.49 10.12
CA GLY A 124 -1.12 -5.57 11.25
C GLY A 124 0.23 -5.39 11.94
N ASP A 125 0.20 -4.79 13.11
CA ASP A 125 1.36 -4.39 13.94
C ASP A 125 2.38 -5.51 14.16
N LEU A 126 1.91 -6.73 14.41
CA LEU A 126 2.77 -7.89 14.63
C LEU A 126 3.76 -8.11 13.47
N TRP A 127 3.25 -8.03 12.24
CA TRP A 127 4.02 -8.29 11.02
C TRP A 127 5.02 -7.18 10.74
N ILE A 128 4.64 -5.94 11.03
CA ILE A 128 5.53 -4.79 10.92
C ILE A 128 6.64 -4.88 11.96
N ARG A 129 6.32 -5.22 13.21
CA ARG A 129 7.32 -5.44 14.26
C ARG A 129 8.28 -6.56 13.90
N ALA A 130 7.76 -7.68 13.37
CA ALA A 130 8.59 -8.79 12.92
C ALA A 130 9.59 -8.37 11.85
N ALA A 131 9.14 -7.67 10.80
CA ALA A 131 10.01 -7.16 9.75
C ALA A 131 11.02 -6.11 10.28
N ARG A 132 10.56 -5.16 11.10
CA ARG A 132 11.43 -4.13 11.72
C ARG A 132 12.52 -4.71 12.63
N ASN A 133 12.26 -5.83 13.27
CA ASN A 133 13.22 -6.46 14.17
C ASN A 133 14.37 -7.14 13.41
N VAL A 134 14.11 -7.63 12.20
CA VAL A 134 15.12 -8.36 11.41
C VAL A 134 15.89 -7.45 10.43
N THR A 135 15.39 -6.24 10.15
CA THR A 135 16.10 -5.28 9.29
C THR A 135 15.86 -3.83 9.72
N LYS A 136 16.92 -3.01 9.60
CA LYS A 136 16.87 -1.55 9.76
C LYS A 136 17.22 -0.80 8.47
N THR A 137 17.63 -1.54 7.45
CA THR A 137 18.15 -0.97 6.19
C THR A 137 17.25 -1.25 5.00
N ILE A 138 16.63 -2.44 4.93
CA ILE A 138 15.68 -2.74 3.84
C ILE A 138 14.43 -1.88 4.04
N PRO A 139 14.00 -1.12 3.04
CA PRO A 139 12.75 -0.37 3.06
C PRO A 139 11.53 -1.25 3.35
N LEU A 140 10.67 -0.80 4.24
CA LEU A 140 9.43 -1.47 4.63
C LEU A 140 8.25 -0.59 4.24
N VAL A 141 7.37 -1.08 3.37
CA VAL A 141 6.15 -0.40 2.95
C VAL A 141 4.94 -1.10 3.54
N MET A 142 4.31 -0.48 4.52
CA MET A 142 3.14 -1.04 5.18
C MET A 142 1.85 -0.76 4.42
N ILE A 143 0.93 -1.74 4.43
CA ILE A 143 -0.42 -1.61 3.91
C ILE A 143 -1.42 -1.81 5.04
N GLY A 144 -2.25 -0.82 5.26
CA GLY A 144 -3.46 -0.98 6.06
C GLY A 144 -3.23 -1.28 7.53
N VAL A 145 -2.29 -0.57 8.18
CA VAL A 145 -2.07 -0.67 9.62
C VAL A 145 -3.29 -0.13 10.37
N GLY A 146 -3.82 -0.97 11.25
CA GLY A 146 -5.02 -0.65 12.04
C GLY A 146 -4.77 0.18 13.28
N THR A 147 -3.51 0.53 13.57
CA THR A 147 -3.12 1.38 14.70
C THR A 147 -2.48 2.65 14.18
N ASP A 148 -2.48 3.69 15.01
CA ASP A 148 -1.69 4.90 14.77
C ASP A 148 -0.20 4.51 14.71
N PRO A 149 0.47 4.62 13.55
CA PRO A 149 1.84 4.17 13.40
C PRO A 149 2.85 4.99 14.21
N VAL A 150 2.50 6.22 14.60
CA VAL A 150 3.31 7.06 15.48
C VAL A 150 3.23 6.52 16.92
N LYS A 151 2.02 6.29 17.43
CA LYS A 151 1.81 5.72 18.77
C LYS A 151 2.35 4.29 18.88
N ALA A 152 2.32 3.51 17.78
CA ALA A 152 2.92 2.18 17.72
C ALA A 152 4.46 2.22 17.67
N GLY A 153 5.06 3.40 17.48
CA GLY A 153 6.49 3.62 17.38
C GLY A 153 7.09 3.09 16.05
N PHE A 154 6.30 2.97 15.00
CA PHE A 154 6.79 2.54 13.68
C PHE A 154 7.44 3.69 12.94
N VAL A 155 6.92 4.90 13.09
CA VAL A 155 7.41 6.12 12.46
C VAL A 155 7.43 7.27 13.48
N GLU A 156 8.27 8.27 13.25
CA GLU A 156 8.37 9.45 14.12
C GLU A 156 7.14 10.37 13.96
N SER A 157 6.73 10.59 12.74
CA SER A 157 5.49 11.29 12.38
C SER A 157 4.95 10.78 11.05
N LEU A 158 3.68 11.09 10.72
CA LEU A 158 3.13 10.72 9.40
C LEU A 158 3.79 11.49 8.27
N SER A 159 4.15 12.76 8.47
CA SER A 159 4.78 13.60 7.45
C SER A 159 6.27 13.29 7.26
N ARG A 160 6.97 12.84 8.31
CA ARG A 160 8.37 12.45 8.28
C ARG A 160 8.57 11.18 9.09
N PRO A 161 8.55 10.00 8.44
CA PRO A 161 8.66 8.72 9.12
C PRO A 161 9.97 8.50 9.89
N GLY A 162 11.09 9.09 9.43
CA GLY A 162 12.37 9.11 10.16
C GLY A 162 13.19 7.83 10.11
N GLY A 163 12.61 6.70 9.66
CA GLY A 163 13.25 5.38 9.64
C GLY A 163 13.15 4.69 8.28
N ASN A 164 13.21 3.35 8.30
CA ASN A 164 13.06 2.53 7.09
C ASN A 164 11.61 2.10 6.80
N ILE A 165 10.63 2.61 7.56
CA ILE A 165 9.20 2.28 7.43
C ILE A 165 8.44 3.46 6.86
N THR A 166 7.61 3.22 5.84
CA THR A 166 6.63 4.15 5.30
C THR A 166 5.42 3.37 4.77
N GLY A 167 4.49 4.02 4.06
CA GLY A 167 3.38 3.35 3.38
C GLY A 167 2.02 3.97 3.67
N ILE A 168 1.00 3.13 3.76
CA ILE A 168 -0.39 3.55 3.92
C ILE A 168 -0.95 2.99 5.22
N THR A 169 -1.51 3.85 6.08
CA THR A 169 -2.18 3.46 7.33
C THR A 169 -3.69 3.51 7.16
N LEU A 170 -4.38 2.55 7.79
CA LEU A 170 -5.83 2.62 8.00
C LEU A 170 -6.08 3.26 9.37
N PHE A 171 -6.52 4.49 9.39
CA PHE A 171 -6.96 5.14 10.63
C PHE A 171 -8.29 4.52 11.10
N ILE A 172 -8.22 3.36 11.73
CA ILE A 172 -9.40 2.64 12.23
C ILE A 172 -10.08 3.40 13.37
N THR A 173 -9.34 4.19 14.14
CA THR A 173 -9.87 4.90 15.32
C THR A 173 -11.05 5.82 14.98
N GLU A 174 -10.95 6.59 13.91
CA GLU A 174 -12.02 7.52 13.49
C GLU A 174 -13.17 6.81 12.76
N LEU A 175 -12.88 5.69 12.08
CA LEU A 175 -13.89 4.94 11.36
C LEU A 175 -14.89 4.24 12.28
N GLY A 176 -14.49 3.90 13.51
CA GLY A 176 -15.39 3.29 14.49
C GLY A 176 -16.61 4.17 14.78
N GLY A 177 -16.39 5.43 15.11
CA GLY A 177 -17.44 6.42 15.34
C GLY A 177 -18.30 6.66 14.09
N LYS A 178 -17.66 6.75 12.92
CA LYS A 178 -18.38 6.93 11.65
C LYS A 178 -19.30 5.75 11.33
N ARG A 179 -18.86 4.51 11.58
CA ARG A 179 -19.68 3.31 11.41
C ARG A 179 -20.87 3.32 12.35
N LEU A 180 -20.67 3.66 13.64
CA LEU A 180 -21.80 3.81 14.57
C LEU A 180 -22.79 4.88 14.11
N ALA A 181 -22.31 6.02 13.63
CA ALA A 181 -23.16 7.09 13.09
C ALA A 181 -23.98 6.61 11.90
N LEU A 182 -23.35 5.90 10.95
CA LEU A 182 -24.02 5.32 9.79
C LEU A 182 -25.08 4.27 10.18
N LEU A 183 -24.80 3.43 11.17
CA LEU A 183 -25.76 2.48 11.69
C LEU A 183 -26.94 3.18 12.36
N LYS A 184 -26.68 4.23 13.15
CA LYS A 184 -27.72 5.08 13.78
C LYS A 184 -28.59 5.80 12.75
N GLU A 185 -27.98 6.33 11.70
CA GLU A 185 -28.71 6.98 10.59
C GLU A 185 -29.58 5.97 9.82
N ALA A 186 -29.08 4.73 9.61
CA ALA A 186 -29.84 3.67 8.96
C ALA A 186 -30.98 3.12 9.85
N VAL A 187 -30.83 3.19 11.18
CA VAL A 187 -31.77 2.70 12.18
C VAL A 187 -32.03 3.82 13.20
N PRO A 188 -32.94 4.79 12.92
CA PRO A 188 -33.14 5.96 13.79
C PRO A 188 -33.51 5.64 15.25
N LYS A 189 -34.15 4.49 15.49
CA LYS A 189 -34.53 4.01 16.83
C LYS A 189 -33.43 3.26 17.58
N LEU A 190 -32.25 3.12 17.00
CA LEU A 190 -31.09 2.44 17.60
C LEU A 190 -30.70 3.10 18.92
N THR A 191 -30.59 2.31 19.99
CA THR A 191 -30.15 2.77 21.32
C THR A 191 -29.08 1.86 21.90
N HIS A 192 -29.16 0.54 21.67
CA HIS A 192 -28.22 -0.46 22.20
C HIS A 192 -27.49 -1.18 21.08
N VAL A 193 -26.18 -1.06 21.03
CA VAL A 193 -25.35 -1.69 20.02
C VAL A 193 -24.42 -2.73 20.66
N ALA A 194 -24.53 -3.95 20.18
CA ALA A 194 -23.56 -4.99 20.49
C ALA A 194 -22.31 -4.84 19.60
N VAL A 195 -21.14 -5.08 20.17
CA VAL A 195 -19.86 -5.03 19.44
C VAL A 195 -19.17 -6.39 19.57
N LEU A 196 -18.98 -7.09 18.44
CA LEU A 196 -18.20 -8.33 18.39
C LEU A 196 -16.80 -8.04 17.87
N TYR A 197 -15.77 -8.28 18.66
CA TYR A 197 -14.39 -7.99 18.25
C TYR A 197 -13.39 -9.07 18.68
N ASP A 198 -12.28 -9.12 17.95
CA ASP A 198 -11.16 -10.00 18.26
C ASP A 198 -10.16 -9.24 19.15
N PRO A 199 -9.92 -9.66 20.41
CA PRO A 199 -9.00 -8.98 21.32
C PRO A 199 -7.53 -9.14 20.90
N ALA A 200 -7.18 -10.14 20.10
CA ALA A 200 -5.83 -10.30 19.55
C ALA A 200 -5.49 -9.22 18.50
N ALA A 201 -6.50 -8.62 17.87
CA ALA A 201 -6.33 -7.46 17.00
C ALA A 201 -6.18 -6.18 17.84
N GLN A 202 -4.97 -5.93 18.36
CA GLN A 202 -4.68 -4.88 19.35
C GLN A 202 -5.21 -3.51 18.96
N GLY A 203 -5.08 -3.10 17.68
CA GLY A 203 -5.63 -1.84 17.18
C GLY A 203 -7.14 -1.78 17.30
N THR A 204 -7.84 -2.84 16.91
CA THR A 204 -9.30 -2.96 17.04
C THR A 204 -9.72 -2.97 18.51
N ALA A 205 -9.04 -3.74 19.36
CA ALA A 205 -9.33 -3.82 20.77
C ALA A 205 -9.22 -2.46 21.46
N ARG A 206 -8.17 -1.68 21.12
CA ARG A 206 -8.01 -0.31 21.63
C ARG A 206 -9.18 0.59 21.18
N VAL A 207 -9.54 0.57 19.90
CA VAL A 207 -10.68 1.36 19.39
C VAL A 207 -11.97 1.02 20.15
N VAL A 208 -12.24 -0.28 20.36
CA VAL A 208 -13.44 -0.73 21.07
C VAL A 208 -13.45 -0.28 22.51
N LYS A 209 -12.30 -0.32 23.20
CA LYS A 209 -12.20 0.00 24.62
C LYS A 209 -12.09 1.50 24.92
N GLU A 210 -11.40 2.26 24.07
CA GLU A 210 -11.08 3.68 24.33
C GLU A 210 -11.92 4.65 23.50
N ASN A 211 -12.06 4.42 22.20
CA ASN A 211 -12.68 5.42 21.30
C ASN A 211 -14.18 5.22 21.08
N LEU A 212 -14.60 3.96 21.01
CA LEU A 212 -16.00 3.63 20.69
C LEU A 212 -16.98 4.11 21.76
N PRO A 213 -16.70 4.02 23.08
CA PRO A 213 -17.60 4.54 24.13
C PRO A 213 -17.82 6.04 24.00
N VAL A 214 -16.79 6.83 23.68
CA VAL A 214 -16.89 8.28 23.49
C VAL A 214 -17.77 8.61 22.28
N ALA A 215 -17.55 7.92 21.15
CA ALA A 215 -18.38 8.10 19.95
C ALA A 215 -19.84 7.66 20.18
N ALA A 216 -20.06 6.59 20.91
CA ALA A 216 -21.38 6.10 21.27
C ALA A 216 -22.14 7.12 22.14
N GLN A 217 -21.50 7.67 23.16
CA GLN A 217 -22.07 8.70 24.03
C GLN A 217 -22.51 9.93 23.21
N ALA A 218 -21.67 10.41 22.30
CA ALA A 218 -21.99 11.54 21.43
C ALA A 218 -23.19 11.28 20.51
N LEU A 219 -23.49 10.02 20.19
CA LEU A 219 -24.63 9.58 19.37
C LEU A 219 -25.85 9.16 20.19
N GLY A 220 -25.80 9.27 21.53
CA GLY A 220 -26.88 8.80 22.42
C GLY A 220 -27.05 7.28 22.38
N LEU A 221 -25.96 6.52 22.16
CA LEU A 221 -25.97 5.08 22.08
C LEU A 221 -25.29 4.45 23.31
N THR A 222 -25.80 3.28 23.72
CA THR A 222 -25.14 2.40 24.67
C THR A 222 -24.46 1.28 23.90
N VAL A 223 -23.15 1.10 24.07
CA VAL A 223 -22.38 0.00 23.45
C VAL A 223 -21.98 -1.02 24.49
N ARG A 224 -22.13 -2.29 24.13
CA ARG A 224 -21.62 -3.42 24.92
C ARG A 224 -20.80 -4.33 24.02
N SER A 225 -19.59 -4.70 24.46
CA SER A 225 -18.66 -5.48 23.67
C SER A 225 -18.54 -6.92 24.16
N TRP A 226 -18.32 -7.84 23.19
CA TRP A 226 -18.02 -9.25 23.41
C TRP A 226 -16.76 -9.62 22.66
N GLU A 227 -15.87 -10.31 23.38
CA GLU A 227 -14.60 -10.80 22.83
C GLU A 227 -14.80 -12.13 22.10
N VAL A 228 -14.25 -12.22 20.89
CA VAL A 228 -14.23 -13.44 20.08
C VAL A 228 -12.78 -13.89 19.94
N GLN A 229 -12.33 -14.72 20.89
CA GLN A 229 -10.96 -15.25 20.92
C GLN A 229 -10.80 -16.53 20.08
N ASN A 230 -11.87 -17.30 19.99
CA ASN A 230 -11.94 -18.58 19.30
C ASN A 230 -13.40 -18.92 18.95
N ARG A 231 -13.63 -20.12 18.44
CA ARG A 231 -14.97 -20.62 18.07
C ARG A 231 -15.94 -20.64 19.25
N ASP A 232 -15.51 -21.13 20.40
CA ASP A 232 -16.37 -21.22 21.58
C ASP A 232 -16.73 -19.83 22.13
N GLY A 233 -15.78 -18.91 22.11
CA GLY A 233 -16.01 -17.48 22.44
C GLY A 233 -17.07 -16.86 21.51
N LEU A 234 -17.04 -17.19 20.22
CA LEU A 234 -18.07 -16.74 19.28
C LEU A 234 -19.44 -17.32 19.64
N GLU A 235 -19.54 -18.64 19.89
CA GLU A 235 -20.83 -19.27 20.24
C GLU A 235 -21.43 -18.66 21.50
N ASN A 236 -20.60 -18.46 22.53
CA ASN A 236 -21.03 -17.84 23.78
C ASN A 236 -21.51 -16.39 23.55
N ALA A 237 -20.80 -15.63 22.71
CA ALA A 237 -21.21 -14.28 22.34
C ALA A 237 -22.54 -14.27 21.59
N LEU A 238 -22.71 -15.12 20.58
CA LEU A 238 -23.97 -15.20 19.82
C LEU A 238 -25.16 -15.65 20.69
N ALA A 239 -24.96 -16.60 21.61
CA ALA A 239 -25.97 -17.01 22.59
C ALA A 239 -26.36 -15.86 23.52
N ALA A 240 -25.38 -15.09 24.02
CA ALA A 240 -25.62 -13.91 24.86
C ALA A 240 -26.40 -12.83 24.09
N LEU A 241 -26.06 -12.57 22.83
CA LEU A 241 -26.76 -11.60 21.97
C LEU A 241 -28.21 -12.00 21.72
N ASN A 242 -28.46 -13.30 21.49
CA ASN A 242 -29.83 -13.81 21.31
C ASN A 242 -30.71 -13.60 22.56
N LYS A 243 -30.10 -13.69 23.75
CA LYS A 243 -30.80 -13.47 25.03
C LYS A 243 -31.00 -11.98 25.31
N GLN A 244 -30.00 -11.13 25.02
CA GLN A 244 -30.01 -9.69 25.38
C GLN A 244 -30.74 -8.82 24.36
N ARG A 245 -30.88 -9.28 23.10
CA ARG A 245 -31.58 -8.61 22.00
C ARG A 245 -31.21 -7.13 21.85
N PRO A 246 -29.95 -6.81 21.50
CA PRO A 246 -29.56 -5.43 21.17
C PRO A 246 -30.34 -4.94 19.92
N ASP A 247 -30.34 -3.62 19.70
CA ASP A 247 -31.01 -3.02 18.55
C ASP A 247 -30.14 -3.07 17.27
N GLY A 248 -28.84 -3.28 17.42
CA GLY A 248 -27.90 -3.38 16.30
C GLY A 248 -26.59 -4.05 16.68
N LEU A 249 -25.82 -4.41 15.66
CA LEU A 249 -24.58 -5.14 15.76
C LEU A 249 -23.47 -4.42 15.00
N TYR A 250 -22.34 -4.16 15.66
CA TYR A 250 -21.13 -3.61 15.03
C TYR A 250 -19.97 -4.61 15.12
N ILE A 251 -19.34 -4.86 13.97
CA ILE A 251 -18.21 -5.78 13.83
C ILE A 251 -17.00 -4.99 13.32
N PRO A 252 -16.09 -4.54 14.20
CA PRO A 252 -14.94 -3.71 13.83
C PRO A 252 -13.77 -4.48 13.21
N GLY A 253 -13.93 -5.80 12.99
CA GLY A 253 -12.91 -6.65 12.37
C GLY A 253 -12.02 -7.39 13.36
N GLY A 254 -10.97 -8.00 12.81
CA GLY A 254 -10.05 -8.91 13.47
C GLY A 254 -10.07 -10.32 12.86
N PRO A 255 -8.97 -11.09 12.96
CA PRO A 255 -8.86 -12.41 12.33
C PRO A 255 -10.02 -13.34 12.65
N GLN A 256 -10.37 -13.51 13.96
CA GLN A 256 -11.42 -14.43 14.37
C GLN A 256 -12.80 -14.05 13.85
N VAL A 257 -13.16 -12.76 13.87
CA VAL A 257 -14.47 -12.33 13.35
C VAL A 257 -14.52 -12.38 11.82
N ARG A 258 -13.40 -12.20 11.13
CA ARG A 258 -13.32 -12.35 9.66
C ARG A 258 -13.47 -13.79 9.21
N THR A 259 -12.77 -14.70 9.84
CA THR A 259 -12.91 -16.14 9.56
C THR A 259 -14.36 -16.62 9.75
N ASN A 260 -15.10 -16.00 10.66
CA ASN A 260 -16.48 -16.34 11.00
C ASN A 260 -17.52 -15.37 10.42
N GLN A 261 -17.15 -14.50 9.48
CA GLN A 261 -18.03 -13.42 8.99
C GLN A 261 -19.37 -13.91 8.43
N THR A 262 -19.40 -15.00 7.66
CA THR A 262 -20.63 -15.60 7.13
C THR A 262 -21.55 -16.09 8.25
N ARG A 263 -20.99 -16.68 9.29
CA ARG A 263 -21.75 -17.15 10.45
C ARG A 263 -22.34 -15.99 11.24
N ILE A 264 -21.57 -14.91 11.46
CA ILE A 264 -22.02 -13.70 12.15
C ILE A 264 -23.12 -12.99 11.33
N ALA A 265 -22.95 -12.87 10.01
CA ALA A 265 -23.96 -12.31 9.12
C ALA A 265 -25.27 -13.11 9.13
N ASN A 266 -25.20 -14.42 9.04
CA ASN A 266 -26.37 -15.30 9.13
C ASN A 266 -27.07 -15.21 10.49
N PHE A 267 -26.33 -15.09 11.58
CA PHE A 267 -26.90 -14.86 12.91
C PHE A 267 -27.64 -13.51 12.95
N ALA A 268 -27.01 -12.43 12.46
CA ALA A 268 -27.63 -11.10 12.44
C ALA A 268 -28.95 -11.11 11.63
N LEU A 269 -28.98 -11.78 10.46
CA LEU A 269 -30.19 -11.94 9.66
C LEU A 269 -31.28 -12.70 10.40
N LYS A 270 -30.97 -13.85 11.00
CA LYS A 270 -31.94 -14.69 11.76
C LYS A 270 -32.49 -13.96 12.97
N ALA A 271 -31.63 -13.22 13.68
CA ALA A 271 -32.00 -12.42 14.85
C ALA A 271 -32.65 -11.07 14.49
N ARG A 272 -32.78 -10.74 13.19
CA ARG A 272 -33.26 -9.46 12.66
C ARG A 272 -32.49 -8.26 13.21
N LEU A 273 -31.18 -8.41 13.38
CA LEU A 273 -30.30 -7.36 13.89
C LEU A 273 -29.68 -6.57 12.73
N PRO A 274 -29.97 -5.28 12.61
CA PRO A 274 -29.19 -4.40 11.74
C PRO A 274 -27.71 -4.46 12.09
N SER A 275 -26.84 -4.62 11.09
CA SER A 275 -25.41 -4.87 11.32
C SER A 275 -24.51 -4.03 10.43
N ILE A 276 -23.41 -3.53 11.01
CA ILE A 276 -22.36 -2.82 10.26
C ILE A 276 -21.00 -3.48 10.47
N TYR A 277 -20.25 -3.60 9.39
CA TYR A 277 -18.98 -4.31 9.31
C TYR A 277 -17.85 -3.36 8.90
N ASP A 278 -16.63 -3.78 9.22
CA ASP A 278 -15.41 -3.09 8.80
C ASP A 278 -15.04 -3.34 7.34
N ARG A 279 -15.67 -4.36 6.69
CA ARG A 279 -15.35 -4.79 5.33
C ARG A 279 -16.56 -5.23 4.53
N ARG A 280 -16.46 -5.00 3.23
CA ARG A 280 -17.47 -5.34 2.23
C ARG A 280 -17.71 -6.86 2.14
N GLU A 281 -16.67 -7.68 2.28
CA GLU A 281 -16.80 -9.14 2.18
C GLU A 281 -17.85 -9.71 3.15
N ALA A 282 -18.03 -9.08 4.31
CA ALA A 282 -19.09 -9.46 5.24
C ALA A 282 -20.50 -9.11 4.71
N VAL A 283 -20.62 -8.03 3.93
CA VAL A 283 -21.88 -7.64 3.29
C VAL A 283 -22.19 -8.57 2.10
N ASP A 284 -21.18 -8.94 1.32
CA ASP A 284 -21.29 -9.94 0.26
C ASP A 284 -21.70 -11.33 0.84
N ALA A 285 -21.29 -11.63 2.08
CA ALA A 285 -21.68 -12.83 2.83
C ALA A 285 -23.09 -12.75 3.48
N GLY A 286 -23.83 -11.67 3.29
CA GLY A 286 -25.18 -11.46 3.81
C GLY A 286 -25.35 -10.40 4.89
N GLY A 287 -24.28 -9.72 5.30
CA GLY A 287 -24.35 -8.58 6.23
C GLY A 287 -25.14 -7.40 5.66
N LEU A 288 -25.62 -6.49 6.54
CA LEU A 288 -26.47 -5.39 6.13
C LEU A 288 -25.67 -4.26 5.46
N MET A 289 -24.61 -3.78 6.10
CA MET A 289 -23.83 -2.65 5.58
C MET A 289 -22.38 -2.70 6.03
N SER A 290 -21.50 -2.10 5.23
CA SER A 290 -20.10 -1.88 5.61
C SER A 290 -19.66 -0.46 5.25
N TYR A 291 -18.68 0.03 5.99
CA TYR A 291 -17.99 1.28 5.67
C TYR A 291 -16.49 1.08 5.85
N GLU A 292 -15.76 1.13 4.76
CA GLU A 292 -14.33 0.84 4.72
C GLU A 292 -13.57 1.81 3.82
N ALA A 293 -12.27 1.89 4.01
CA ALA A 293 -11.40 2.56 3.04
C ALA A 293 -11.30 1.72 1.77
N ASN A 294 -11.28 2.36 0.60
CA ASN A 294 -11.16 1.65 -0.68
C ASN A 294 -9.84 0.87 -0.73
N THR A 295 -9.95 -0.45 -0.63
CA THR A 295 -8.82 -1.36 -0.57
C THR A 295 -7.99 -1.31 -1.85
N LEU A 296 -8.62 -1.24 -3.02
CA LEU A 296 -7.92 -1.21 -4.32
C LEU A 296 -7.05 0.04 -4.46
N ASP A 297 -7.55 1.20 -4.04
CA ASP A 297 -6.79 2.47 -4.08
C ASP A 297 -5.57 2.41 -3.15
N GLN A 298 -5.70 1.74 -1.99
CA GLN A 298 -4.57 1.55 -1.07
C GLN A 298 -3.47 0.69 -1.68
N TYR A 299 -3.85 -0.46 -2.24
CA TYR A 299 -2.89 -1.37 -2.87
C TYR A 299 -2.22 -0.74 -4.09
N ARG A 300 -2.96 0.01 -4.92
CA ARG A 300 -2.38 0.83 -6.00
C ARG A 300 -1.45 1.91 -5.46
N GLY A 301 -1.82 2.54 -4.34
CA GLY A 301 -1.00 3.53 -3.66
C GLY A 301 0.37 2.98 -3.28
N VAL A 302 0.45 1.75 -2.78
CA VAL A 302 1.71 1.09 -2.41
C VAL A 302 2.67 0.99 -3.59
N ALA A 303 2.20 0.76 -4.81
CA ALA A 303 3.06 0.70 -5.98
C ALA A 303 3.83 2.01 -6.22
N ARG A 304 3.24 3.18 -5.89
CA ARG A 304 3.93 4.48 -5.96
C ARG A 304 5.06 4.59 -4.93
N TYR A 305 4.88 4.04 -3.72
CA TYR A 305 5.95 3.97 -2.72
C TYR A 305 7.09 3.08 -3.18
N VAL A 306 6.75 1.90 -3.69
CA VAL A 306 7.73 0.95 -4.23
C VAL A 306 8.54 1.62 -5.34
N ASP A 307 7.87 2.23 -6.33
CA ASP A 307 8.52 2.92 -7.44
C ASP A 307 9.48 4.02 -6.94
N ARG A 308 9.02 4.94 -6.10
CA ARG A 308 9.86 6.02 -5.57
C ARG A 308 11.08 5.50 -4.81
N ILE A 309 10.92 4.43 -4.01
CA ILE A 309 12.01 3.84 -3.24
C ILE A 309 13.01 3.14 -4.18
N LEU A 310 12.55 2.39 -5.16
CA LEU A 310 13.42 1.73 -6.14
C LEU A 310 14.15 2.74 -7.03
N GLN A 311 13.62 3.95 -7.21
CA GLN A 311 14.27 5.10 -7.85
C GLN A 311 15.21 5.87 -6.90
N GLY A 312 15.34 5.45 -5.63
CA GLY A 312 16.32 6.00 -4.69
C GLY A 312 15.74 6.95 -3.62
N ALA A 313 14.42 7.14 -3.56
CA ALA A 313 13.82 7.89 -2.46
C ALA A 313 13.97 7.14 -1.13
N LYS A 314 14.26 7.86 -0.05
CA LYS A 314 14.39 7.26 1.27
C LYS A 314 13.02 7.09 1.92
N PRO A 315 12.69 5.95 2.52
CA PRO A 315 11.44 5.76 3.28
C PRO A 315 11.22 6.83 4.35
N ALA A 316 12.31 7.29 4.99
CA ALA A 316 12.30 8.34 6.01
C ALA A 316 11.66 9.66 5.55
N ASP A 317 11.77 9.97 4.24
CA ASP A 317 11.31 11.21 3.63
C ASP A 317 9.96 11.04 2.90
N LEU A 318 9.42 9.82 2.86
CA LEU A 318 8.14 9.52 2.23
C LEU A 318 7.00 9.51 3.26
N PRO A 319 6.10 10.50 3.25
CA PRO A 319 5.00 10.58 4.22
C PRO A 319 4.18 9.29 4.27
N VAL A 320 3.72 8.91 5.45
CA VAL A 320 2.71 7.87 5.60
C VAL A 320 1.35 8.45 5.22
N GLU A 321 0.75 7.90 4.17
CA GLU A 321 -0.55 8.35 3.67
C GLU A 321 -1.70 7.69 4.42
N GLN A 322 -2.80 8.43 4.55
CA GLN A 322 -4.09 7.95 5.03
C GLN A 322 -5.03 7.77 3.84
N PRO A 323 -5.97 6.82 3.88
CA PRO A 323 -7.00 6.72 2.87
C PRO A 323 -7.83 7.99 2.82
N THR A 324 -8.10 8.46 1.62
CA THR A 324 -9.00 9.61 1.37
C THR A 324 -10.33 9.17 0.78
N LYS A 325 -10.41 7.94 0.26
CA LYS A 325 -11.61 7.37 -0.32
C LYS A 325 -12.15 6.26 0.54
N PHE A 326 -13.43 6.34 0.84
CA PHE A 326 -14.17 5.36 1.63
C PHE A 326 -15.38 4.89 0.84
N GLU A 327 -15.81 3.66 1.08
CA GLU A 327 -16.97 3.05 0.43
C GLU A 327 -18.01 2.64 1.47
N LEU A 328 -19.25 3.11 1.26
CA LEU A 328 -20.44 2.64 1.96
C LEU A 328 -21.15 1.62 1.07
N VAL A 329 -21.21 0.37 1.52
CA VAL A 329 -21.94 -0.71 0.84
C VAL A 329 -23.18 -1.05 1.65
N ILE A 330 -24.34 -1.16 0.99
CA ILE A 330 -25.62 -1.48 1.63
C ILE A 330 -26.27 -2.67 0.90
N ASN A 331 -26.75 -3.65 1.66
CA ASN A 331 -27.43 -4.83 1.15
C ASN A 331 -28.94 -4.71 1.42
N LEU A 332 -29.70 -4.38 0.38
CA LEU A 332 -31.16 -4.25 0.49
C LEU A 332 -31.87 -5.60 0.62
N LYS A 333 -31.27 -6.72 0.15
CA LYS A 333 -31.82 -8.06 0.45
C LYS A 333 -31.78 -8.35 1.95
N ALA A 334 -30.65 -8.06 2.58
CA ALA A 334 -30.50 -8.19 4.03
C ALA A 334 -31.47 -7.27 4.77
N ALA A 335 -31.57 -5.99 4.35
CA ALA A 335 -32.52 -5.04 4.93
C ALA A 335 -33.96 -5.55 4.87
N LYS A 336 -34.41 -6.04 3.71
CA LYS A 336 -35.74 -6.63 3.53
C LYS A 336 -35.98 -7.85 4.42
N GLN A 337 -34.97 -8.73 4.55
CA GLN A 337 -35.08 -9.93 5.39
C GLN A 337 -35.25 -9.61 6.88
N ILE A 338 -34.59 -8.56 7.36
CA ILE A 338 -34.74 -8.13 8.78
C ILE A 338 -35.92 -7.18 9.00
N GLY A 339 -36.67 -6.83 7.96
CA GLY A 339 -37.82 -5.90 8.03
C GLY A 339 -37.43 -4.42 8.18
N LEU A 340 -36.22 -4.05 7.72
CA LEU A 340 -35.70 -2.70 7.80
C LEU A 340 -35.86 -1.95 6.48
N THR A 341 -36.39 -0.74 6.52
CA THR A 341 -36.35 0.21 5.41
C THR A 341 -35.21 1.19 5.63
N ILE A 342 -34.23 1.18 4.74
CA ILE A 342 -33.11 2.13 4.80
C ILE A 342 -33.58 3.53 4.39
N PRO A 343 -33.32 4.57 5.17
CA PRO A 343 -33.70 5.94 4.83
C PRO A 343 -33.08 6.41 3.51
N PRO A 344 -33.83 7.20 2.68
CA PRO A 344 -33.34 7.64 1.38
C PRO A 344 -32.02 8.41 1.40
N ASN A 345 -31.79 9.23 2.44
CA ASN A 345 -30.58 9.99 2.64
C ASN A 345 -29.33 9.09 2.91
N VAL A 346 -29.53 7.92 3.52
CA VAL A 346 -28.46 6.94 3.73
C VAL A 346 -28.16 6.19 2.41
N LEU A 347 -29.23 5.78 1.68
CA LEU A 347 -29.10 5.14 0.38
C LEU A 347 -28.41 6.02 -0.66
N ALA A 348 -28.72 7.32 -0.67
CA ALA A 348 -28.10 8.27 -1.62
C ALA A 348 -26.59 8.43 -1.41
N ARG A 349 -26.08 8.07 -0.25
CA ARG A 349 -24.65 8.11 0.10
C ARG A 349 -23.94 6.77 -0.12
N ALA A 350 -24.69 5.71 -0.47
CA ALA A 350 -24.10 4.41 -0.71
C ALA A 350 -23.35 4.41 -2.05
N ASP A 351 -22.08 4.02 -2.02
CA ASP A 351 -21.25 3.83 -3.20
C ASP A 351 -21.69 2.56 -3.95
N ARG A 352 -22.21 1.58 -3.21
CA ARG A 352 -22.72 0.33 -3.76
C ARG A 352 -23.95 -0.17 -3.02
N VAL A 353 -24.95 -0.61 -3.79
CA VAL A 353 -26.18 -1.21 -3.28
C VAL A 353 -26.36 -2.61 -3.86
N ILE A 354 -26.46 -3.62 -2.99
CA ILE A 354 -26.80 -5.02 -3.35
C ILE A 354 -28.32 -5.15 -3.31
N ARG A 355 -28.93 -5.48 -4.46
CA ARG A 355 -30.37 -5.60 -4.66
C ARG A 355 -30.79 -7.04 -4.81
#